data_01fb74d19da194505dcabf4b4f2d3096
#
_entry.id   01fb74d19da194505dcabf4b4f2d3096
#
_cell.length_a   1.000
_cell.length_b   1.000
_cell.length_c   1.000
_cell.angle_alpha   90.00
_cell.angle_beta   90.00
_cell.angle_gamma   90.00
#
_symmetry.space_group_name_H-M   'P 1'
#
loop_
_entity.id
_entity.type
_entity.pdbx_description
1 polymer ?
#
loop_
_entity_poly.entity_id
_entity_poly.type
_entity_poly.pdbx_seq_one_letter_code
_entity_poly.pdbx_strand_id
1 'polypeptide(L)'
;MTKKPDIPVTRWWWVRHAPVPSVVGTIYGGNDVPCDVSDRDSFRALAGALPADAVWLTSHLTRTHKTAQAIREEGLEFPAPIAEEHLGEQSFGDWQGSTWDEMEARDPETFRKFWETPARSRPPGGESF
;
A
#
# COMPACT_ATOMS: atom_id res chain seq x y z
N MET A 1 24.72 -22.91 -32.78
CA MET A 1 23.74 -21.98 -32.16
C MET A 1 23.94 -22.01 -30.65
N THR A 2 24.45 -20.97 -30.09
CA THR A 2 24.55 -20.83 -28.64
C THR A 2 23.16 -20.51 -28.07
N LYS A 3 22.65 -21.46 -27.25
CA LYS A 3 21.38 -21.26 -26.51
C LYS A 3 21.55 -20.05 -25.61
N LYS A 4 20.72 -19.01 -25.81
CA LYS A 4 20.70 -17.83 -24.94
C LYS A 4 20.48 -18.32 -23.52
N PRO A 5 21.25 -17.89 -22.51
CA PRO A 5 21.03 -18.34 -21.15
C PRO A 5 19.60 -17.96 -20.71
N ASP A 6 18.88 -18.91 -20.14
CA ASP A 6 17.59 -18.66 -19.49
C ASP A 6 17.84 -17.74 -18.30
N ILE A 7 17.54 -16.47 -18.46
CA ILE A 7 17.60 -15.51 -17.36
C ILE A 7 16.32 -15.73 -16.55
N PRO A 8 16.42 -16.07 -15.26
CA PRO A 8 15.24 -16.22 -14.42
C PRO A 8 14.50 -14.88 -14.34
N VAL A 9 13.19 -14.93 -14.58
CA VAL A 9 12.31 -13.74 -14.54
C VAL A 9 11.41 -13.87 -13.33
N THR A 10 11.44 -12.84 -12.47
CA THR A 10 10.47 -12.69 -11.37
C THR A 10 9.35 -11.79 -11.81
N ARG A 11 8.11 -12.24 -11.67
CA ARG A 11 6.92 -11.43 -11.92
C ARG A 11 6.36 -10.93 -10.61
N TRP A 12 6.10 -9.61 -10.54
CA TRP A 12 5.48 -8.94 -9.41
C TRP A 12 4.06 -8.54 -9.75
N TRP A 13 3.14 -8.86 -8.83
CA TRP A 13 1.74 -8.47 -8.89
C TRP A 13 1.46 -7.52 -7.73
N TRP A 14 1.25 -6.26 -8.05
CA TRP A 14 1.00 -5.24 -7.06
C TRP A 14 -0.50 -5.03 -6.89
N VAL A 15 -1.00 -5.31 -5.69
CA VAL A 15 -2.39 -5.11 -5.32
C VAL A 15 -2.45 -4.02 -4.26
N ARG A 16 -3.14 -2.93 -4.56
CA ARG A 16 -3.40 -1.89 -3.57
C ARG A 16 -4.41 -2.40 -2.56
N HIS A 17 -4.25 -2.01 -1.29
CA HIS A 17 -5.24 -2.29 -0.25
C HIS A 17 -6.62 -1.70 -0.59
N ALA A 18 -7.68 -2.29 0.01
CA ALA A 18 -9.06 -1.80 -0.10
C ALA A 18 -9.20 -0.34 0.34
N PRO A 19 -10.24 0.39 -0.12
CA PRO A 19 -10.44 1.80 0.23
C PRO A 19 -10.50 2.05 1.74
N VAL A 20 -10.06 3.23 2.15
CA VAL A 20 -10.10 3.71 3.54
C VAL A 20 -11.08 4.90 3.63
N PRO A 21 -12.39 4.65 3.72
CA PRO A 21 -13.39 5.72 3.60
C PRO A 21 -13.48 6.63 4.82
N SER A 22 -13.12 6.14 6.01
CA SER A 22 -13.25 6.89 7.27
C SER A 22 -12.34 8.10 7.39
N VAL A 23 -11.33 8.21 6.52
CA VAL A 23 -10.32 9.27 6.54
C VAL A 23 -10.12 9.90 5.16
N VAL A 24 -11.17 9.92 4.34
CA VAL A 24 -11.12 10.54 3.00
C VAL A 24 -10.62 11.98 3.09
N GLY A 25 -9.61 12.32 2.29
CA GLY A 25 -8.96 13.63 2.30
C GLY A 25 -7.97 13.85 3.44
N THR A 26 -7.89 12.94 4.40
CA THR A 26 -6.95 13.01 5.52
C THR A 26 -5.70 12.18 5.24
N ILE A 27 -4.55 12.69 5.62
CA ILE A 27 -3.27 11.98 5.52
C ILE A 27 -3.22 10.93 6.64
N TYR A 28 -3.23 9.65 6.30
CA TYR A 28 -3.11 8.58 7.29
C TYR A 28 -1.78 7.83 7.23
N GLY A 29 -1.11 7.82 6.06
CA GLY A 29 0.23 7.25 5.89
C GLY A 29 0.40 5.89 6.56
N GLY A 30 1.36 5.80 7.49
CA GLY A 30 1.68 4.59 8.24
C GLY A 30 0.69 4.24 9.38
N ASN A 31 -0.33 5.07 9.66
CA ASN A 31 -1.34 4.74 10.67
C ASN A 31 -2.15 3.51 10.24
N ASP A 32 -2.44 2.63 11.20
CA ASP A 32 -3.23 1.43 10.95
C ASP A 32 -4.74 1.75 11.01
N VAL A 33 -5.27 2.25 9.88
CA VAL A 33 -6.66 2.64 9.71
C VAL A 33 -7.46 1.52 9.03
N PRO A 34 -8.77 1.35 9.39
CA PRO A 34 -9.61 0.32 8.80
C PRO A 34 -9.92 0.61 7.33
N CYS A 35 -10.04 -0.47 6.54
CA CYS A 35 -10.44 -0.41 5.14
C CYS A 35 -11.83 -1.01 4.92
N ASP A 36 -12.44 -0.68 3.78
CA ASP A 36 -13.73 -1.20 3.36
C ASP A 36 -13.55 -2.31 2.32
N VAL A 37 -13.93 -3.52 2.69
CA VAL A 37 -13.87 -4.72 1.83
C VAL A 37 -15.26 -5.14 1.31
N SER A 38 -16.22 -4.24 1.27
CA SER A 38 -17.60 -4.54 0.89
C SER A 38 -17.80 -4.74 -0.63
N ASP A 39 -16.89 -4.21 -1.46
CA ASP A 39 -16.94 -4.38 -2.92
C ASP A 39 -16.51 -5.79 -3.34
N ARG A 40 -17.45 -6.74 -3.18
CA ARG A 40 -17.19 -8.17 -3.47
C ARG A 40 -16.91 -8.44 -4.95
N ASP A 41 -17.43 -7.64 -5.84
CA ASP A 41 -17.23 -7.83 -7.29
C ASP A 41 -15.77 -7.52 -7.68
N SER A 42 -15.18 -6.48 -7.12
CA SER A 42 -13.76 -6.19 -7.30
C SER A 42 -12.86 -7.31 -6.75
N PHE A 43 -13.16 -7.85 -5.58
CA PHE A 43 -12.38 -8.96 -5.01
C PHE A 43 -12.54 -10.25 -5.80
N ARG A 44 -13.74 -10.51 -6.33
CA ARG A 44 -13.96 -11.65 -7.24
C ARG A 44 -13.16 -11.52 -8.52
N ALA A 45 -13.08 -10.32 -9.10
CA ALA A 45 -12.28 -10.04 -10.29
C ALA A 45 -10.78 -10.24 -10.01
N LEU A 46 -10.29 -9.78 -8.85
CA LEU A 46 -8.91 -10.00 -8.41
C LEU A 46 -8.61 -11.50 -8.22
N ALA A 47 -9.51 -12.24 -7.57
CA ALA A 47 -9.35 -13.68 -7.38
C ALA A 47 -9.27 -14.44 -8.70
N GLY A 48 -9.96 -13.98 -9.74
CA GLY A 48 -9.89 -14.56 -11.08
C GLY A 48 -8.64 -14.18 -11.88
N ALA A 49 -7.96 -13.09 -11.52
CA ALA A 49 -6.83 -12.54 -12.26
C ALA A 49 -5.47 -12.89 -11.64
N LEU A 50 -5.40 -13.08 -10.34
CA LEU A 50 -4.14 -13.27 -9.61
C LEU A 50 -3.71 -14.75 -9.61
N PRO A 51 -2.39 -15.05 -9.64
CA PRO A 51 -1.88 -16.41 -9.57
C PRO A 51 -1.96 -16.97 -8.15
N ALA A 52 -2.47 -18.21 -8.01
CA ALA A 52 -2.54 -18.91 -6.73
C ALA A 52 -1.19 -19.45 -6.27
N ASP A 53 -0.30 -19.77 -7.22
CA ASP A 53 1.03 -20.38 -6.98
C ASP A 53 2.14 -19.36 -6.69
N ALA A 54 1.79 -18.09 -6.50
CA ALA A 54 2.73 -17.04 -6.12
C ALA A 54 3.03 -17.05 -4.61
N VAL A 55 4.14 -16.45 -4.23
CA VAL A 55 4.39 -16.07 -2.84
C VAL A 55 3.59 -14.80 -2.54
N TRP A 56 2.76 -14.85 -1.51
CA TRP A 56 1.93 -13.73 -1.09
C TRP A 56 2.59 -12.96 0.04
N LEU A 57 2.71 -11.66 -0.15
CA LEU A 57 3.27 -10.74 0.83
C LEU A 57 2.22 -9.68 1.19
N THR A 58 2.19 -9.29 2.45
CA THR A 58 1.44 -8.14 2.95
C THR A 58 2.39 -7.24 3.74
N SER A 59 2.01 -5.99 3.97
CA SER A 59 2.67 -5.22 5.02
C SER A 59 2.17 -5.67 6.41
N HIS A 60 2.67 -5.03 7.46
CA HIS A 60 2.17 -5.21 8.82
C HIS A 60 0.81 -4.54 9.06
N LEU A 61 0.34 -3.67 8.16
CA LEU A 61 -0.89 -2.90 8.32
C LEU A 61 -2.14 -3.76 8.09
N THR A 62 -3.12 -3.65 8.98
CA THR A 62 -4.36 -4.45 8.97
C THR A 62 -5.10 -4.37 7.64
N ARG A 63 -5.11 -3.21 6.98
CA ARG A 63 -5.79 -3.04 5.68
C ARG A 63 -5.23 -3.96 4.58
N THR A 64 -3.93 -4.27 4.61
CA THR A 64 -3.33 -5.19 3.62
C THR A 64 -3.71 -6.64 3.89
N HIS A 65 -3.76 -7.05 5.16
CA HIS A 65 -4.22 -8.38 5.57
C HIS A 65 -5.70 -8.60 5.23
N LYS A 66 -6.55 -7.61 5.51
CA LYS A 66 -7.98 -7.69 5.19
C LYS A 66 -8.24 -7.74 3.69
N THR A 67 -7.45 -7.02 2.90
CA THR A 67 -7.53 -7.09 1.44
C THR A 67 -7.18 -8.48 0.93
N ALA A 68 -6.08 -9.08 1.39
CA ALA A 68 -5.69 -10.44 1.06
C ALA A 68 -6.77 -11.46 1.48
N GLN A 69 -7.33 -11.32 2.67
CA GLN A 69 -8.42 -12.17 3.16
C GLN A 69 -9.66 -12.08 2.27
N ALA A 70 -10.06 -10.87 1.87
CA ALA A 70 -11.22 -10.66 1.01
C ALA A 70 -11.05 -11.33 -0.37
N ILE A 71 -9.83 -11.30 -0.94
CA ILE A 71 -9.51 -12.02 -2.17
C ILE A 71 -9.64 -13.53 -1.97
N ARG A 72 -9.12 -14.06 -0.87
CA ARG A 72 -9.22 -15.49 -0.53
C ARG A 72 -10.67 -15.95 -0.39
N GLU A 73 -11.50 -15.15 0.24
CA GLU A 73 -12.92 -15.44 0.43
C GLU A 73 -13.71 -15.53 -0.89
N GLU A 74 -13.20 -14.95 -1.97
CA GLU A 74 -13.76 -15.11 -3.32
C GLU A 74 -13.24 -16.35 -4.06
N GLY A 75 -12.57 -17.26 -3.37
CA GLY A 75 -12.22 -18.59 -3.85
C GLY A 75 -10.80 -18.77 -4.38
N LEU A 76 -9.93 -17.76 -4.28
CA LEU A 76 -8.52 -17.92 -4.62
C LEU A 76 -7.77 -18.50 -3.41
N GLU A 77 -7.44 -19.78 -3.47
CA GLU A 77 -6.63 -20.43 -2.44
C GLU A 77 -5.15 -20.12 -2.63
N PHE A 78 -4.50 -19.65 -1.58
CA PHE A 78 -3.06 -19.39 -1.54
C PHE A 78 -2.55 -19.59 -0.11
N PRO A 79 -1.23 -19.84 0.08
CA PRO A 79 -0.62 -19.94 1.40
C PRO A 79 -0.82 -18.67 2.23
N ALA A 80 -0.73 -18.79 3.55
CA ALA A 80 -0.80 -17.62 4.43
C ALA A 80 0.23 -16.56 3.99
N PRO A 81 -0.16 -15.30 3.78
CA PRO A 81 0.77 -14.25 3.40
C PRO A 81 1.86 -14.05 4.45
N ILE A 82 3.06 -13.73 3.97
CA ILE A 82 4.19 -13.34 4.82
C ILE A 82 4.07 -11.83 5.06
N ALA A 83 4.01 -11.43 6.34
CA ALA A 83 4.02 -10.01 6.69
C ALA A 83 5.45 -9.46 6.60
N GLU A 84 5.63 -8.39 5.81
CA GLU A 84 6.91 -7.71 5.60
C GLU A 84 6.75 -6.22 5.93
N GLU A 85 7.42 -5.76 6.98
CA GLU A 85 7.29 -4.38 7.46
C GLU A 85 7.74 -3.34 6.44
N HIS A 86 8.76 -3.66 5.64
CA HIS A 86 9.30 -2.75 4.60
C HIS A 86 8.31 -2.51 3.44
N LEU A 87 7.22 -3.29 3.35
CA LEU A 87 6.11 -3.03 2.43
C LEU A 87 5.05 -2.10 3.04
N GLY A 88 5.28 -1.60 4.25
CA GLY A 88 4.41 -0.63 4.90
C GLY A 88 4.34 0.69 4.15
N GLU A 89 3.23 1.42 4.35
CA GLU A 89 3.08 2.76 3.82
C GLU A 89 4.05 3.72 4.51
N GLN A 90 4.53 4.70 3.78
CA GLN A 90 5.36 5.78 4.27
C GLN A 90 4.69 6.49 5.46
N SER A 91 5.45 6.75 6.50
CA SER A 91 5.00 7.62 7.58
C SER A 91 5.12 9.09 7.18
N PHE A 92 4.02 9.83 7.26
CA PHE A 92 3.99 11.28 7.11
C PHE A 92 4.15 12.02 8.45
N GLY A 93 4.49 11.31 9.53
CA GLY A 93 4.79 11.89 10.83
C GLY A 93 3.70 12.81 11.36
N ASP A 94 4.07 14.03 11.72
CA ASP A 94 3.16 15.02 12.31
C ASP A 94 2.06 15.50 11.35
N TRP A 95 2.16 15.19 10.07
CA TRP A 95 1.12 15.52 9.09
C TRP A 95 -0.05 14.53 9.12
N GLN A 96 0.14 13.36 9.70
CA GLN A 96 -0.91 12.36 9.82
C GLN A 96 -2.05 12.87 10.69
N GLY A 97 -3.28 12.67 10.24
CA GLY A 97 -4.49 13.19 10.88
C GLY A 97 -4.97 14.55 10.36
N SER A 98 -4.19 15.21 9.50
CA SER A 98 -4.54 16.47 8.84
C SER A 98 -4.83 16.26 7.36
N THR A 99 -5.45 17.22 6.71
CA THR A 99 -5.58 17.25 5.26
C THR A 99 -4.34 17.86 4.59
N TRP A 100 -4.18 17.64 3.30
CA TRP A 100 -3.10 18.28 2.53
C TRP A 100 -3.20 19.79 2.55
N ASP A 101 -4.41 20.33 2.40
CA ASP A 101 -4.66 21.78 2.41
C ASP A 101 -4.32 22.41 3.77
N GLU A 102 -4.63 21.71 4.86
CA GLU A 102 -4.25 22.15 6.21
C GLU A 102 -2.73 22.19 6.38
N MET A 103 -2.03 21.22 5.84
CA MET A 103 -0.56 21.18 5.93
C MET A 103 0.09 22.27 5.10
N GLU A 104 -0.38 22.49 3.88
CA GLU A 104 0.08 23.58 3.02
C GLU A 104 -0.16 24.94 3.67
N ALA A 105 -1.33 25.15 4.28
CA ALA A 105 -1.66 26.40 4.98
C ALA A 105 -0.85 26.63 6.26
N ARG A 106 -0.55 25.55 7.01
CA ARG A 106 0.16 25.62 8.31
C ARG A 106 1.65 25.88 8.14
N ASP A 107 2.29 25.19 7.20
CA ASP A 107 3.72 25.28 6.91
C ASP A 107 4.00 25.14 5.41
N PRO A 108 3.72 26.21 4.64
CA PRO A 108 3.85 26.18 3.18
C PRO A 108 5.28 25.96 2.71
N GLU A 109 6.28 26.39 3.49
CA GLU A 109 7.68 26.22 3.11
C GLU A 109 8.11 24.74 3.21
N THR A 110 7.84 24.07 4.32
CA THR A 110 8.14 22.65 4.51
C THR A 110 7.33 21.78 3.54
N PHE A 111 6.06 22.13 3.32
CA PHE A 111 5.18 21.44 2.36
C PHE A 111 5.73 21.52 0.93
N ARG A 112 6.08 22.71 0.45
CA ARG A 112 6.67 22.91 -0.87
C ARG A 112 7.99 22.15 -1.03
N LYS A 113 8.88 22.29 -0.04
CA LYS A 113 10.21 21.61 -0.04
C LYS A 113 10.06 20.08 -0.11
N PHE A 114 9.10 19.52 0.60
CA PHE A 114 8.83 18.09 0.55
C PHE A 114 8.46 17.63 -0.87
N TRP A 115 7.53 18.33 -1.53
CA TRP A 115 7.09 17.97 -2.86
C TRP A 115 8.10 18.26 -3.98
N GLU A 116 9.00 19.23 -3.78
CA GLU A 116 10.11 19.50 -4.70
C GLU A 116 11.17 18.39 -4.68
N THR A 117 11.42 17.79 -3.52
CA THR A 117 12.47 16.77 -3.34
C THR A 117 12.01 15.63 -2.42
N PRO A 118 10.94 14.90 -2.74
CA PRO A 118 10.33 13.93 -1.83
C PRO A 118 11.26 12.78 -1.43
N ALA A 119 12.20 12.40 -2.30
CA ALA A 119 13.19 11.36 -2.00
C ALA A 119 14.31 11.82 -1.03
N ARG A 120 14.40 13.11 -0.71
CA ARG A 120 15.43 13.68 0.16
C ARG A 120 14.88 14.49 1.32
N SER A 121 13.62 14.87 1.23
CA SER A 121 12.89 15.61 2.26
C SER A 121 11.91 14.70 2.95
N ARG A 122 11.58 15.01 4.18
CA ARG A 122 10.58 14.27 4.96
C ARG A 122 9.66 15.23 5.70
N PRO A 123 8.39 14.86 5.93
CA PRO A 123 7.55 15.57 6.87
C PRO A 123 8.16 15.52 8.28
N PRO A 124 7.88 16.49 9.17
CA PRO A 124 8.35 16.44 10.55
C PRO A 124 7.94 15.13 11.23
N GLY A 125 8.94 14.39 11.78
CA GLY A 125 8.71 13.08 12.38
C GLY A 125 8.36 11.94 11.42
N GLY A 126 8.39 12.20 10.11
CA GLY A 126 8.05 11.22 9.07
C GLY A 126 9.24 10.69 8.28
N GLU A 127 8.92 10.07 7.15
CA GLU A 127 9.88 9.43 6.24
C GLU A 127 9.93 10.18 4.90
N SER A 128 11.03 10.05 4.19
CA SER A 128 11.13 10.40 2.76
C SER A 128 10.66 9.24 1.89
N PHE A 129 10.37 9.50 0.62
CA PHE A 129 10.20 8.43 -0.37
C PHE A 129 11.48 7.63 -0.58
#